data_cea4d956484101f0ea6e12d7810cfbf1
#
_entry.id   cea4d956484101f0ea6e12d7810cfbf1
#
_cell.length_a   1.000
_cell.length_b   1.000
_cell.length_c   1.000
_cell.angle_alpha   90.00
_cell.angle_beta   90.00
_cell.angle_gamma   90.00
#
_symmetry.space_group_name_H-M   'P 1'
#
loop_
_entity.id
_entity.type
_entity.pdbx_description
1 polymer ?
#
loop_
_entity_poly.entity_id
_entity_poly.type
_entity_poly.pdbx_seq_one_letter_code
_entity_poly.pdbx_strand_id
1 'polypeptide(L)'
;MLRVHELDKKMSGEDRFHLENISFHLPKGYICGLVGENGAGKTTLLRCLMGLYRSTGDIVIDGHNLNSDEAAAREVIAVVGDEGFFDENINLEKLGKYYGQMYVRFDMEKYLGYLERFNLDRKQKYKKLSKGMKIKAQLAFALSYGAKLFLFDEPTAGLDKHFREDFLRLCTELVSDGGKSIIISSHITEDLDRIADYIAYMQAGRLLFFKPKDAACGHFRIVTGPVYKCKLIPREAVVYMEEGTYSSTAMVIRDKCILVDRELQEHTPDIRELIHYLVKGGKENAENIVEKYFG
;
A
#
# COMPACT_ATOMS: atom_id res chain seq x y z
N MET A 1 -14.57 -3.07 4.27
CA MET A 1 -13.75 -2.18 5.13
C MET A 1 -13.70 -0.77 4.58
N LEU A 2 -13.07 -0.56 3.43
CA LEU A 2 -12.97 0.75 2.77
C LEU A 2 -13.61 0.68 1.39
N ARG A 3 -14.50 1.64 1.08
CA ARG A 3 -15.03 1.89 -0.27
C ARG A 3 -14.71 3.32 -0.64
N VAL A 4 -14.07 3.49 -1.78
CA VAL A 4 -13.80 4.77 -2.43
C VAL A 4 -14.55 4.78 -3.75
N HIS A 5 -15.29 5.86 -4.04
CA HIS A 5 -16.08 5.98 -5.26
C HIS A 5 -15.90 7.37 -5.85
N GLU A 6 -15.41 7.44 -7.08
CA GLU A 6 -15.20 8.65 -7.87
C GLU A 6 -14.45 9.77 -7.11
N LEU A 7 -13.38 9.38 -6.39
CA LEU A 7 -12.59 10.34 -5.65
C LEU A 7 -11.75 11.19 -6.61
N ASP A 8 -11.95 12.50 -6.54
CA ASP A 8 -11.15 13.50 -7.21
C ASP A 8 -10.51 14.47 -6.22
N LYS A 9 -9.25 14.85 -6.46
CA LYS A 9 -8.53 15.83 -5.68
C LYS A 9 -7.61 16.69 -6.53
N LYS A 10 -7.94 17.96 -6.71
CA LYS A 10 -7.07 18.96 -7.32
C LYS A 10 -6.22 19.62 -6.24
N MET A 11 -4.90 19.64 -6.43
CA MET A 11 -4.01 20.41 -5.57
C MET A 11 -4.01 21.87 -6.01
N SER A 12 -4.04 22.80 -5.03
CA SER A 12 -3.92 24.25 -5.28
C SER A 12 -2.44 24.61 -5.39
N GLY A 13 -2.03 25.36 -6.42
CA GLY A 13 -0.67 25.82 -6.65
C GLY A 13 -0.22 25.68 -8.10
N GLU A 14 1.07 25.93 -8.36
CA GLU A 14 1.69 25.78 -9.69
C GLU A 14 1.75 24.32 -10.13
N ASP A 15 1.83 23.38 -9.19
CA ASP A 15 1.74 21.95 -9.45
C ASP A 15 0.29 21.57 -9.75
N ARG A 16 0.00 21.35 -11.03
CA ARG A 16 -1.31 20.89 -11.52
C ARG A 16 -1.58 19.41 -11.20
N PHE A 17 -1.05 18.90 -10.07
CA PHE A 17 -1.28 17.50 -9.71
C PHE A 17 -2.74 17.27 -9.32
N HIS A 18 -3.31 16.20 -9.82
CA HIS A 18 -4.70 15.84 -9.66
C HIS A 18 -4.84 14.34 -9.44
N LEU A 19 -5.59 13.92 -8.41
CA LEU A 19 -6.13 12.57 -8.34
C LEU A 19 -7.43 12.57 -9.14
N GLU A 20 -7.58 11.62 -10.05
CA GLU A 20 -8.67 11.59 -11.01
C GLU A 20 -9.44 10.27 -10.93
N ASN A 21 -10.74 10.36 -10.62
CA ASN A 21 -11.72 9.28 -10.66
C ASN A 21 -11.27 7.98 -9.99
N ILE A 22 -10.76 8.07 -8.75
CA ILE A 22 -10.28 6.89 -8.03
C ILE A 22 -11.45 6.15 -7.40
N SER A 23 -11.63 4.89 -7.80
CA SER A 23 -12.67 4.01 -7.25
C SER A 23 -12.12 2.64 -6.94
N PHE A 24 -12.33 2.14 -5.71
CA PHE A 24 -11.96 0.79 -5.31
C PHE A 24 -12.65 0.36 -4.02
N HIS A 25 -12.62 -0.95 -3.76
CA HIS A 25 -13.18 -1.54 -2.55
C HIS A 25 -12.22 -2.54 -1.91
N LEU A 26 -11.69 -2.20 -0.72
CA LEU A 26 -10.90 -3.11 0.10
C LEU A 26 -11.81 -3.82 1.12
N PRO A 27 -11.95 -5.15 1.05
CA PRO A 27 -12.69 -5.93 2.04
C PRO A 27 -12.03 -5.88 3.43
N LYS A 28 -12.74 -6.35 4.47
CA LYS A 28 -12.15 -6.53 5.80
C LYS A 28 -11.17 -7.70 5.82
N GLY A 29 -10.14 -7.60 6.64
CA GLY A 29 -9.18 -8.70 6.87
C GLY A 29 -8.03 -8.74 5.87
N TYR A 30 -7.85 -7.73 5.03
CA TYR A 30 -6.86 -7.76 3.95
C TYR A 30 -5.85 -6.61 4.03
N ILE A 31 -4.65 -6.89 3.51
CA ILE A 31 -3.57 -5.93 3.32
C ILE A 31 -3.52 -5.52 1.85
N CYS A 32 -3.61 -4.22 1.58
CA CYS A 32 -3.44 -3.64 0.26
C CYS A 32 -2.09 -2.96 0.13
N GLY A 33 -1.26 -3.39 -0.80
CA GLY A 33 -0.06 -2.69 -1.24
C GLY A 33 -0.43 -1.57 -2.21
N LEU A 34 -0.14 -0.33 -1.84
CA LEU A 34 -0.31 0.85 -2.68
C LEU A 34 1.01 1.16 -3.37
N VAL A 35 1.09 0.88 -4.66
CA VAL A 35 2.32 0.95 -5.45
C VAL A 35 2.21 1.97 -6.58
N GLY A 36 3.34 2.48 -7.03
CA GLY A 36 3.45 3.48 -8.09
C GLY A 36 4.74 4.27 -7.96
N GLU A 37 5.14 4.96 -9.02
CA GLU A 37 6.32 5.81 -9.04
C GLU A 37 6.22 6.98 -8.03
N ASN A 38 7.36 7.64 -7.79
CA ASN A 38 7.36 8.88 -7.01
C ASN A 38 6.53 9.94 -7.75
N GLY A 39 5.65 10.62 -7.00
CA GLY A 39 4.71 11.58 -7.60
C GLY A 39 3.44 10.96 -8.20
N ALA A 40 3.26 9.63 -8.17
CA ALA A 40 2.03 8.98 -8.66
C ALA A 40 0.75 9.35 -7.89
N GLY A 41 0.89 9.93 -6.67
CA GLY A 41 -0.23 10.38 -5.84
C GLY A 41 -0.54 9.52 -4.62
N LYS A 42 0.29 8.54 -4.29
CA LYS A 42 0.08 7.63 -3.15
C LYS A 42 -0.17 8.37 -1.83
N THR A 43 0.76 9.24 -1.44
CA THR A 43 0.62 10.07 -0.22
C THR A 43 -0.60 10.99 -0.28
N THR A 44 -0.91 11.56 -1.45
CA THR A 44 -2.11 12.41 -1.63
C THR A 44 -3.38 11.60 -1.42
N LEU A 45 -3.47 10.38 -1.97
CA LEU A 45 -4.59 9.47 -1.74
C LEU A 45 -4.71 9.13 -0.25
N LEU A 46 -3.63 8.72 0.40
CA LEU A 46 -3.64 8.43 1.84
C LEU A 46 -4.13 9.63 2.65
N ARG A 47 -3.69 10.86 2.34
CA ARG A 47 -4.14 12.08 3.02
C ARG A 47 -5.63 12.39 2.79
N CYS A 48 -6.18 12.03 1.62
CA CYS A 48 -7.62 12.08 1.38
C CYS A 48 -8.36 11.05 2.24
N LEU A 49 -7.88 9.81 2.31
CA LEU A 49 -8.47 8.76 3.15
C LEU A 49 -8.42 9.09 4.65
N MET A 50 -7.41 9.86 5.09
CA MET A 50 -7.30 10.37 6.46
C MET A 50 -8.27 11.54 6.75
N GLY A 51 -8.91 12.11 5.72
CA GLY A 51 -9.68 13.35 5.85
C GLY A 51 -8.82 14.60 6.04
N LEU A 52 -7.50 14.54 5.80
CA LEU A 52 -6.60 15.71 5.86
C LEU A 52 -6.76 16.60 4.62
N TYR A 53 -7.05 15.99 3.48
CA TYR A 53 -7.34 16.70 2.23
C TYR A 53 -8.81 16.50 1.87
N ARG A 54 -9.53 17.59 1.65
CA ARG A 54 -10.87 17.54 1.09
C ARG A 54 -10.80 17.06 -0.36
N SER A 55 -11.63 16.08 -0.69
CA SER A 55 -11.80 15.54 -2.04
C SER A 55 -13.28 15.53 -2.39
N THR A 56 -13.61 15.38 -3.66
CA THR A 56 -14.97 15.04 -4.11
C THR A 56 -15.11 13.51 -4.14
N GLY A 57 -16.32 13.02 -4.42
CA GLY A 57 -16.62 11.58 -4.36
C GLY A 57 -16.88 11.08 -2.94
N ASP A 58 -17.06 9.78 -2.79
CA ASP A 58 -17.41 9.15 -1.52
C ASP A 58 -16.26 8.29 -0.97
N ILE A 59 -15.97 8.47 0.31
CA ILE A 59 -15.06 7.63 1.09
C ILE A 59 -15.84 7.05 2.27
N VAL A 60 -16.08 5.74 2.26
CA VAL A 60 -16.80 5.04 3.33
C VAL A 60 -15.86 4.06 4.01
N ILE A 61 -15.67 4.21 5.32
CA ILE A 61 -14.74 3.42 6.14
C ILE A 61 -15.53 2.74 7.25
N ASP A 62 -15.54 1.42 7.26
CA ASP A 62 -16.31 0.58 8.21
C ASP A 62 -17.79 0.97 8.35
N GLY A 63 -18.39 1.49 7.27
CA GLY A 63 -19.79 1.95 7.21
C GLY A 63 -19.99 3.45 7.45
N HIS A 64 -18.95 4.20 7.86
CA HIS A 64 -19.01 5.63 8.09
C HIS A 64 -18.50 6.41 6.87
N ASN A 65 -19.30 7.32 6.35
CA ASN A 65 -18.89 8.18 5.24
C ASN A 65 -18.08 9.37 5.78
N LEU A 66 -16.88 9.55 5.25
CA LEU A 66 -15.92 10.58 5.72
C LEU A 66 -16.46 12.01 5.51
N ASN A 67 -17.35 12.23 4.53
CA ASN A 67 -17.89 13.56 4.25
C ASN A 67 -19.09 13.91 5.17
N SER A 68 -19.92 12.93 5.54
CA SER A 68 -21.15 13.16 6.32
C SER A 68 -21.04 12.74 7.79
N ASP A 69 -20.12 11.82 8.12
CA ASP A 69 -19.90 11.28 9.47
C ASP A 69 -18.39 11.23 9.78
N GLU A 70 -17.73 12.38 9.61
CA GLU A 70 -16.26 12.51 9.70
C GLU A 70 -15.72 12.02 11.05
N ALA A 71 -16.40 12.37 12.15
CA ALA A 71 -15.94 11.99 13.49
C ALA A 71 -15.91 10.47 13.67
N ALA A 72 -16.99 9.77 13.32
CA ALA A 72 -17.03 8.31 13.43
C ALA A 72 -16.10 7.61 12.44
N ALA A 73 -15.92 8.16 11.22
CA ALA A 73 -14.95 7.64 10.26
C ALA A 73 -13.51 7.75 10.80
N ARG A 74 -13.16 8.88 11.44
CA ARG A 74 -11.82 9.08 12.03
C ARG A 74 -11.56 8.19 13.25
N GLU A 75 -12.58 7.84 14.02
CA GLU A 75 -12.47 6.91 15.16
C GLU A 75 -11.99 5.51 14.77
N VAL A 76 -12.17 5.12 13.51
CA VAL A 76 -11.80 3.78 13.02
C VAL A 76 -10.53 3.78 12.17
N ILE A 77 -9.92 4.95 11.91
CA ILE A 77 -8.69 5.07 11.12
C ILE A 77 -7.49 5.20 12.04
N ALA A 78 -6.43 4.46 11.72
CA ALA A 78 -5.10 4.67 12.26
C ALA A 78 -4.14 5.14 11.17
N VAL A 79 -3.34 6.13 11.50
CA VAL A 79 -2.27 6.60 10.65
C VAL A 79 -0.94 6.28 11.33
N VAL A 80 -0.04 5.66 10.58
CA VAL A 80 1.30 5.31 11.06
C VAL A 80 2.30 5.69 9.97
N GLY A 81 3.25 6.53 10.31
CA GLY A 81 4.25 7.00 9.36
C GLY A 81 5.32 7.85 10.02
N ASP A 82 6.16 8.43 9.15
CA ASP A 82 7.34 9.20 9.58
C ASP A 82 6.97 10.63 10.06
N GLU A 83 5.87 11.19 9.55
CA GLU A 83 5.38 12.50 9.98
C GLU A 83 4.82 12.39 11.41
N GLY A 84 5.45 13.10 12.35
CA GLY A 84 5.09 13.06 13.77
C GLY A 84 3.74 13.73 14.03
N PHE A 85 2.75 12.93 14.36
CA PHE A 85 1.44 13.43 14.84
C PHE A 85 1.46 13.83 16.32
N PHE A 86 2.52 13.48 17.05
CA PHE A 86 2.63 13.65 18.50
C PHE A 86 3.68 14.69 18.86
N ASP A 87 3.43 15.42 19.96
CA ASP A 87 4.43 16.34 20.54
C ASP A 87 5.68 15.55 20.93
N GLU A 88 6.81 15.94 20.37
CA GLU A 88 8.09 15.27 20.59
C GLU A 88 8.62 15.38 22.02
N ASN A 89 8.15 16.36 22.81
CA ASN A 89 8.67 16.63 24.13
C ASN A 89 7.96 15.91 25.28
N ILE A 90 6.80 15.30 25.02
CA ILE A 90 6.07 14.52 26.01
C ILE A 90 6.56 13.08 26.05
N ASN A 91 6.37 12.41 27.19
CA ASN A 91 6.64 10.98 27.31
C ASN A 91 5.43 10.15 26.84
N LEU A 92 5.64 8.85 26.61
CA LEU A 92 4.60 7.98 26.06
C LEU A 92 3.37 7.86 26.97
N GLU A 93 3.54 7.85 28.28
CA GLU A 93 2.40 7.82 29.20
C GLU A 93 1.53 9.10 29.09
N LYS A 94 2.18 10.28 29.08
CA LYS A 94 1.48 11.55 28.86
C LYS A 94 0.85 11.65 27.48
N LEU A 95 1.50 11.06 26.46
CA LEU A 95 0.96 10.97 25.11
C LEU A 95 -0.41 10.28 25.13
N GLY A 96 -0.50 9.08 25.74
CA GLY A 96 -1.77 8.38 25.88
C GLY A 96 -2.83 9.18 26.63
N LYS A 97 -2.46 9.82 27.76
CA LYS A 97 -3.38 10.65 28.54
C LYS A 97 -3.88 11.88 27.78
N TYR A 98 -3.03 12.53 26.99
CA TYR A 98 -3.34 13.78 26.29
C TYR A 98 -4.13 13.52 25.00
N TYR A 99 -3.57 12.71 24.08
CA TYR A 99 -4.21 12.43 22.79
C TYR A 99 -5.35 11.42 22.89
N GLY A 100 -5.33 10.52 23.88
CA GLY A 100 -6.39 9.56 24.10
C GLY A 100 -7.76 10.20 24.35
N GLN A 101 -7.79 11.39 24.94
CA GLN A 101 -9.04 12.14 25.18
C GLN A 101 -9.78 12.56 23.89
N MET A 102 -9.08 12.53 22.74
CA MET A 102 -9.67 12.85 21.44
C MET A 102 -10.47 11.68 20.85
N TYR A 103 -10.36 10.48 21.44
CA TYR A 103 -11.00 9.27 20.96
C TYR A 103 -11.97 8.70 22.00
N VAL A 104 -13.22 8.54 21.64
CA VAL A 104 -14.29 8.09 22.55
C VAL A 104 -13.99 6.70 23.13
N ARG A 105 -13.35 5.83 22.35
CA ARG A 105 -13.08 4.44 22.71
C ARG A 105 -11.68 4.20 23.24
N PHE A 106 -10.90 5.26 23.48
CA PHE A 106 -9.53 5.09 23.96
C PHE A 106 -9.48 4.46 25.34
N ASP A 107 -8.67 3.41 25.46
CA ASP A 107 -8.47 2.65 26.68
C ASP A 107 -7.00 2.78 27.13
N MET A 108 -6.79 3.52 28.21
CA MET A 108 -5.45 3.79 28.73
C MET A 108 -4.75 2.52 29.25
N GLU A 109 -5.48 1.56 29.81
CA GLU A 109 -4.88 0.30 30.31
C GLU A 109 -4.38 -0.54 29.13
N LYS A 110 -5.18 -0.65 28.06
CA LYS A 110 -4.73 -1.29 26.81
C LYS A 110 -3.52 -0.59 26.23
N TYR A 111 -3.50 0.74 26.22
CA TYR A 111 -2.36 1.50 25.71
C TYR A 111 -1.07 1.16 26.46
N LEU A 112 -1.11 1.18 27.80
CA LEU A 112 0.04 0.82 28.63
C LEU A 112 0.46 -0.64 28.41
N GLY A 113 -0.49 -1.57 28.27
CA GLY A 113 -0.22 -2.96 27.94
C GLY A 113 0.44 -3.14 26.57
N TYR A 114 0.05 -2.36 25.55
CA TYR A 114 0.72 -2.38 24.24
C TYR A 114 2.13 -1.78 24.31
N LEU A 115 2.35 -0.71 25.09
CA LEU A 115 3.71 -0.18 25.30
C LEU A 115 4.63 -1.25 25.89
N GLU A 116 4.17 -1.99 26.89
CA GLU A 116 4.92 -3.09 27.51
C GLU A 116 5.18 -4.22 26.51
N ARG A 117 4.14 -4.66 25.76
CA ARG A 117 4.27 -5.68 24.72
C ARG A 117 5.30 -5.31 23.65
N PHE A 118 5.40 -4.02 23.31
CA PHE A 118 6.35 -3.51 22.32
C PHE A 118 7.71 -3.13 22.91
N ASN A 119 7.96 -3.40 24.19
CA ASN A 119 9.18 -3.05 24.92
C ASN A 119 9.49 -1.54 24.87
N LEU A 120 8.47 -0.69 25.07
CA LEU A 120 8.59 0.76 25.09
C LEU A 120 8.49 1.28 26.53
N ASP A 121 9.52 2.02 26.98
CA ASP A 121 9.47 2.69 28.29
C ASP A 121 8.47 3.86 28.25
N ARG A 122 7.37 3.73 29.01
CA ARG A 122 6.32 4.75 29.13
C ARG A 122 6.81 6.13 29.58
N LYS A 123 7.96 6.20 30.27
CA LYS A 123 8.58 7.45 30.73
C LYS A 123 9.49 8.10 29.68
N GLN A 124 9.84 7.38 28.61
CA GLN A 124 10.70 7.89 27.55
C GLN A 124 9.96 8.95 26.72
N LYS A 125 10.66 10.06 26.41
CA LYS A 125 10.12 11.11 25.55
C LYS A 125 10.04 10.65 24.09
N TYR A 126 8.99 11.03 23.37
CA TYR A 126 8.75 10.63 21.97
C TYR A 126 9.93 10.95 21.05
N LYS A 127 10.58 12.12 21.21
CA LYS A 127 11.77 12.51 20.42
C LYS A 127 13.00 11.62 20.63
N LYS A 128 13.07 10.87 21.73
CA LYS A 128 14.18 9.95 22.00
C LYS A 128 13.98 8.55 21.43
N LEU A 129 12.83 8.30 20.83
CA LEU A 129 12.53 7.04 20.19
C LEU A 129 13.22 6.94 18.82
N SER A 130 13.75 5.77 18.50
CA SER A 130 14.14 5.46 17.14
C SER A 130 12.90 5.45 16.22
N LYS A 131 13.09 5.52 14.89
CA LYS A 131 11.99 5.45 13.94
C LYS A 131 11.08 4.24 14.20
N GLY A 132 11.67 3.06 14.35
CA GLY A 132 10.93 1.85 14.65
C GLY A 132 10.17 1.90 15.96
N MET A 133 10.76 2.48 17.02
CA MET A 133 10.06 2.67 18.28
C MET A 133 8.90 3.68 18.14
N LYS A 134 9.03 4.72 17.32
CA LYS A 134 7.94 5.67 17.02
C LYS A 134 6.77 4.95 16.34
N ILE A 135 7.03 4.08 15.36
CA ILE A 135 6.01 3.25 14.70
C ILE A 135 5.30 2.36 15.73
N LYS A 136 6.03 1.68 16.60
CA LYS A 136 5.45 0.86 17.68
C LYS A 136 4.58 1.69 18.63
N ALA A 137 4.99 2.89 19.00
CA ALA A 137 4.21 3.78 19.85
C ALA A 137 2.91 4.26 19.17
N GLN A 138 2.97 4.59 17.89
CA GLN A 138 1.78 4.94 17.09
C GLN A 138 0.81 3.76 16.98
N LEU A 139 1.31 2.54 16.76
CA LEU A 139 0.49 1.32 16.75
C LEU A 139 -0.13 1.03 18.11
N ALA A 140 0.65 1.15 19.22
CA ALA A 140 0.13 1.00 20.56
C ALA A 140 -1.05 1.95 20.81
N PHE A 141 -0.91 3.20 20.39
CA PHE A 141 -1.97 4.20 20.49
C PHE A 141 -3.20 3.82 19.65
N ALA A 142 -3.00 3.49 18.37
CA ALA A 142 -4.06 3.14 17.44
C ALA A 142 -4.88 1.92 17.88
N LEU A 143 -4.21 0.89 18.39
CA LEU A 143 -4.86 -0.32 18.88
C LEU A 143 -5.70 -0.06 20.16
N SER A 144 -5.37 1.01 20.89
CA SER A 144 -6.01 1.34 22.17
C SER A 144 -7.35 2.06 22.02
N TYR A 145 -7.65 2.65 20.87
CA TYR A 145 -9.00 3.16 20.58
C TYR A 145 -9.77 2.29 19.57
N GLY A 146 -9.22 1.15 19.20
CA GLY A 146 -9.92 0.17 18.38
C GLY A 146 -9.96 0.54 16.88
N ALA A 147 -8.90 1.16 16.36
CA ALA A 147 -8.75 1.40 14.93
C ALA A 147 -8.92 0.11 14.11
N LYS A 148 -9.54 0.21 12.96
CA LYS A 148 -9.86 -0.91 12.06
C LYS A 148 -9.18 -0.79 10.70
N LEU A 149 -8.98 0.43 10.19
CA LEU A 149 -8.24 0.70 8.97
C LEU A 149 -6.91 1.36 9.32
N PHE A 150 -5.82 0.71 8.98
CA PHE A 150 -4.46 1.22 9.19
C PHE A 150 -3.89 1.73 7.87
N LEU A 151 -3.46 2.98 7.86
CA LEU A 151 -2.86 3.66 6.71
C LEU A 151 -1.38 3.88 7.00
N PHE A 152 -0.51 3.22 6.24
CA PHE A 152 0.94 3.29 6.38
C PHE A 152 1.55 3.98 5.16
N ASP A 153 2.22 5.12 5.37
CA ASP A 153 2.95 5.82 4.31
C ASP A 153 4.45 5.58 4.49
N GLU A 154 5.02 4.73 3.61
CA GLU A 154 6.45 4.35 3.60
C GLU A 154 7.01 3.91 4.98
N PRO A 155 6.32 3.05 5.74
CA PRO A 155 6.66 2.77 7.14
C PRO A 155 7.99 2.04 7.31
N THR A 156 8.43 1.27 6.31
CA THR A 156 9.66 0.48 6.35
C THR A 156 10.89 1.20 5.80
N ALA A 157 10.71 2.37 5.19
CA ALA A 157 11.80 3.15 4.63
C ALA A 157 12.81 3.56 5.73
N GLY A 158 14.09 3.22 5.53
CA GLY A 158 15.16 3.54 6.47
C GLY A 158 15.19 2.72 7.77
N LEU A 159 14.40 1.66 7.86
CA LEU A 159 14.48 0.70 8.95
C LEU A 159 15.56 -0.35 8.69
N ASP A 160 16.20 -0.84 9.75
CA ASP A 160 17.06 -2.01 9.66
C ASP A 160 16.26 -3.28 9.31
N LYS A 161 16.96 -4.29 8.78
CA LYS A 161 16.35 -5.52 8.28
C LYS A 161 15.54 -6.25 9.35
N HIS A 162 16.04 -6.31 10.58
CA HIS A 162 15.39 -7.07 11.65
C HIS A 162 14.06 -6.42 12.06
N PHE A 163 14.08 -5.10 12.25
CA PHE A 163 12.86 -4.37 12.58
C PHE A 163 11.84 -4.39 11.43
N ARG A 164 12.31 -4.35 10.18
CA ARG A 164 11.45 -4.48 8.98
C ARG A 164 10.71 -5.83 8.97
N GLU A 165 11.40 -6.93 9.26
CA GLU A 165 10.78 -8.26 9.37
C GLU A 165 9.75 -8.34 10.49
N ASP A 166 10.05 -7.77 11.67
CA ASP A 166 9.12 -7.69 12.79
C ASP A 166 7.88 -6.86 12.45
N PHE A 167 8.04 -5.76 11.72
CA PHE A 167 6.94 -4.92 11.28
C PHE A 167 6.02 -5.64 10.29
N LEU A 168 6.57 -6.37 9.31
CA LEU A 168 5.78 -7.15 8.36
C LEU A 168 4.99 -8.26 9.07
N ARG A 169 5.61 -8.94 10.03
CA ARG A 169 4.91 -9.94 10.87
C ARG A 169 3.77 -9.30 11.66
N LEU A 170 4.00 -8.13 12.26
CA LEU A 170 2.97 -7.39 12.98
C LEU A 170 1.80 -7.00 12.08
N CYS A 171 2.06 -6.58 10.84
CA CYS A 171 0.99 -6.30 9.85
C CYS A 171 0.12 -7.54 9.60
N THR A 172 0.74 -8.71 9.40
CA THR A 172 0.01 -9.96 9.21
C THR A 172 -0.81 -10.35 10.46
N GLU A 173 -0.24 -10.20 11.66
CA GLU A 173 -0.95 -10.44 12.92
C GLU A 173 -2.16 -9.50 13.09
N LEU A 174 -2.03 -8.22 12.69
CA LEU A 174 -3.09 -7.22 12.82
C LEU A 174 -4.35 -7.57 12.03
N VAL A 175 -4.22 -8.22 10.88
CA VAL A 175 -5.36 -8.57 10.01
C VAL A 175 -5.86 -10.00 10.25
N SER A 176 -5.15 -10.82 11.02
CA SER A 176 -5.42 -12.25 11.18
C SER A 176 -6.81 -12.58 11.77
N ASP A 177 -7.38 -11.67 12.55
CA ASP A 177 -8.74 -11.80 13.12
C ASP A 177 -9.85 -11.43 12.13
N GLY A 178 -9.50 -10.98 10.91
CA GLY A 178 -10.44 -10.54 9.86
C GLY A 178 -11.16 -9.22 10.16
N GLY A 179 -10.91 -8.60 11.31
CA GLY A 179 -11.59 -7.36 11.73
C GLY A 179 -10.93 -6.08 11.27
N LYS A 180 -9.62 -6.13 10.94
CA LYS A 180 -8.81 -4.97 10.57
C LYS A 180 -8.28 -5.11 9.15
N SER A 181 -7.96 -3.99 8.51
CA SER A 181 -7.34 -3.96 7.18
C SER A 181 -6.23 -2.91 7.14
N ILE A 182 -5.32 -3.08 6.21
CA ILE A 182 -4.15 -2.23 6.07
C ILE A 182 -4.07 -1.72 4.63
N ILE A 183 -3.74 -0.45 4.44
CA ILE A 183 -3.18 0.08 3.19
C ILE A 183 -1.76 0.53 3.50
N ILE A 184 -0.81 -0.02 2.78
CA ILE A 184 0.60 0.28 2.95
C ILE A 184 1.20 0.78 1.64
N SER A 185 1.67 2.02 1.60
CA SER A 185 2.50 2.50 0.52
C SER A 185 3.95 2.04 0.74
N SER A 186 4.59 1.54 -0.29
CA SER A 186 6.02 1.23 -0.24
C SER A 186 6.64 1.28 -1.62
N HIS A 187 7.88 1.79 -1.68
CA HIS A 187 8.75 1.63 -2.84
C HIS A 187 9.56 0.32 -2.78
N ILE A 188 9.52 -0.38 -1.64
CA ILE A 188 10.16 -1.68 -1.43
C ILE A 188 9.12 -2.77 -1.73
N THR A 189 9.00 -3.12 -2.99
CA THR A 189 7.97 -4.07 -3.47
C THR A 189 8.13 -5.46 -2.88
N GLU A 190 9.34 -5.88 -2.52
CA GLU A 190 9.61 -7.15 -1.85
C GLU A 190 8.86 -7.31 -0.51
N ASP A 191 8.64 -6.21 0.22
CA ASP A 191 7.82 -6.23 1.43
C ASP A 191 6.37 -6.55 1.11
N LEU A 192 5.85 -5.89 0.06
CA LEU A 192 4.48 -6.06 -0.38
C LEU A 192 4.25 -7.46 -0.95
N ASP A 193 5.21 -8.03 -1.67
CA ASP A 193 5.13 -9.41 -2.17
C ASP A 193 4.93 -10.43 -1.05
N ARG A 194 5.48 -10.14 0.13
CA ARG A 194 5.38 -11.04 1.29
C ARG A 194 4.05 -10.96 2.03
N ILE A 195 3.41 -9.78 2.07
CA ILE A 195 2.26 -9.56 2.96
C ILE A 195 1.00 -9.04 2.27
N ALA A 196 1.08 -8.49 1.05
CA ALA A 196 -0.09 -7.89 0.41
C ALA A 196 -1.00 -8.96 -0.21
N ASP A 197 -2.29 -8.84 0.06
CA ASP A 197 -3.35 -9.62 -0.55
C ASP A 197 -3.89 -8.93 -1.81
N TYR A 198 -3.93 -7.60 -1.80
CA TYR A 198 -4.38 -6.74 -2.90
C TYR A 198 -3.28 -5.79 -3.33
N ILE A 199 -3.28 -5.44 -4.61
CA ILE A 199 -2.42 -4.40 -5.17
C ILE A 199 -3.30 -3.29 -5.74
N ALA A 200 -2.99 -2.06 -5.31
CA ALA A 200 -3.49 -0.82 -5.89
C ALA A 200 -2.34 -0.16 -6.65
N TYR A 201 -2.38 -0.15 -7.98
CA TYR A 201 -1.34 0.48 -8.79
C TYR A 201 -1.76 1.85 -9.26
N MET A 202 -0.98 2.87 -8.86
CA MET A 202 -1.22 4.27 -9.21
C MET A 202 -0.18 4.79 -10.20
N GLN A 203 -0.63 5.55 -11.19
CA GLN A 203 0.22 6.27 -12.12
C GLN A 203 -0.38 7.64 -12.43
N ALA A 204 0.43 8.70 -12.31
CA ALA A 204 0.06 10.06 -12.66
C ALA A 204 -1.31 10.54 -12.12
N GLY A 205 -1.64 10.21 -10.87
CA GLY A 205 -2.88 10.60 -10.21
C GLY A 205 -4.08 9.69 -10.46
N ARG A 206 -3.92 8.62 -11.25
CA ARG A 206 -4.98 7.64 -11.54
C ARG A 206 -4.70 6.31 -10.86
N LEU A 207 -5.74 5.62 -10.46
CA LEU A 207 -5.67 4.23 -10.04
C LEU A 207 -5.87 3.36 -11.28
N LEU A 208 -4.78 2.77 -11.79
CA LEU A 208 -4.85 1.95 -12.99
C LEU A 208 -5.55 0.62 -12.71
N PHE A 209 -5.25 -0.03 -11.59
CA PHE A 209 -6.02 -1.19 -11.14
C PHE A 209 -5.99 -1.36 -9.62
N PHE A 210 -7.00 -2.05 -9.12
CA PHE A 210 -7.09 -2.58 -7.77
C PHE A 210 -7.55 -4.04 -7.85
N LYS A 211 -6.66 -4.98 -7.59
CA LYS A 211 -6.96 -6.44 -7.75
C LYS A 211 -6.28 -7.26 -6.65
N PRO A 212 -6.81 -8.47 -6.36
CA PRO A 212 -6.04 -9.46 -5.62
C PRO A 212 -4.67 -9.68 -6.27
N LYS A 213 -3.61 -9.75 -5.48
CA LYS A 213 -2.23 -9.89 -5.97
C LYS A 213 -2.07 -11.08 -6.92
N ASP A 214 -2.60 -12.24 -6.50
CA ASP A 214 -2.48 -13.47 -7.29
C ASP A 214 -3.20 -13.37 -8.65
N ALA A 215 -4.32 -12.65 -8.69
CA ALA A 215 -5.02 -12.38 -9.94
C ALA A 215 -4.21 -11.43 -10.83
N ALA A 216 -3.67 -10.32 -10.26
CA ALA A 216 -2.88 -9.36 -11.01
C ALA A 216 -1.61 -9.99 -11.61
N CYS A 217 -0.84 -10.71 -10.80
CA CYS A 217 0.39 -11.37 -11.25
C CYS A 217 0.10 -12.60 -12.16
N GLY A 218 -0.96 -13.34 -11.87
CA GLY A 218 -1.30 -14.57 -12.54
C GLY A 218 -1.68 -14.44 -14.04
N HIS A 219 -2.04 -13.24 -14.49
CA HIS A 219 -2.31 -12.96 -15.91
C HIS A 219 -1.05 -12.96 -16.78
N PHE A 220 0.11 -12.87 -16.17
CA PHE A 220 1.38 -12.68 -16.88
C PHE A 220 2.37 -13.81 -16.57
N ARG A 221 3.40 -13.90 -17.43
CA ARG A 221 4.60 -14.69 -17.23
C ARG A 221 5.82 -13.85 -17.58
N ILE A 222 6.88 -13.99 -16.80
CA ILE A 222 8.21 -13.55 -17.19
C ILE A 222 8.86 -14.71 -17.92
N VAL A 223 9.33 -14.47 -19.13
CA VAL A 223 9.99 -15.46 -19.99
C VAL A 223 11.40 -15.01 -20.26
N THR A 224 12.38 -15.86 -19.94
CA THR A 224 13.80 -15.58 -20.16
C THR A 224 14.43 -16.70 -21.00
N GLY A 225 15.25 -16.32 -21.97
CA GLY A 225 15.97 -17.28 -22.80
C GLY A 225 16.81 -16.64 -23.90
N PRO A 226 17.37 -17.42 -24.83
CA PRO A 226 18.17 -16.92 -25.92
C PRO A 226 17.38 -15.91 -26.77
N VAL A 227 18.06 -14.82 -27.20
CA VAL A 227 17.43 -13.70 -27.95
C VAL A 227 16.62 -14.19 -29.15
N TYR A 228 17.18 -15.13 -29.95
CA TYR A 228 16.51 -15.64 -31.14
C TYR A 228 15.23 -16.41 -30.83
N LYS A 229 15.13 -17.05 -29.65
CA LYS A 229 13.92 -17.76 -29.22
C LYS A 229 12.87 -16.82 -28.65
N CYS A 230 13.28 -15.86 -27.82
CA CYS A 230 12.36 -14.83 -27.33
C CYS A 230 11.72 -14.03 -28.46
N LYS A 231 12.43 -13.81 -29.60
CA LYS A 231 11.90 -13.14 -30.79
C LYS A 231 10.82 -13.95 -31.55
N LEU A 232 10.70 -15.24 -31.26
CA LEU A 232 9.63 -16.08 -31.83
C LEU A 232 8.32 -15.99 -31.04
N ILE A 233 8.32 -15.38 -29.86
CA ILE A 233 7.11 -15.16 -29.06
C ILE A 233 6.15 -14.26 -29.88
N PRO A 234 4.85 -14.62 -30.00
CA PRO A 234 3.87 -13.81 -30.71
C PRO A 234 3.83 -12.37 -30.17
N ARG A 235 3.89 -11.39 -31.06
CA ARG A 235 3.92 -9.96 -30.67
C ARG A 235 2.70 -9.54 -29.85
N GLU A 236 1.52 -10.13 -30.13
CA GLU A 236 0.28 -9.89 -29.38
C GLU A 236 0.30 -10.46 -27.96
N ALA A 237 1.25 -11.33 -27.66
CA ALA A 237 1.46 -11.86 -26.30
C ALA A 237 2.46 -11.03 -25.49
N VAL A 238 3.35 -10.29 -26.16
CA VAL A 238 4.43 -9.54 -25.48
C VAL A 238 3.91 -8.21 -24.97
N VAL A 239 4.03 -7.99 -23.64
CA VAL A 239 3.80 -6.68 -23.00
C VAL A 239 5.00 -5.78 -23.24
N TYR A 240 6.17 -6.29 -22.88
CA TYR A 240 7.46 -5.63 -23.09
C TYR A 240 8.58 -6.66 -23.09
N MET A 241 9.63 -6.42 -23.85
CA MET A 241 10.81 -7.29 -23.93
C MET A 241 12.08 -6.45 -23.77
N GLU A 242 12.92 -6.88 -22.84
CA GLU A 242 14.28 -6.38 -22.67
C GLU A 242 15.25 -7.27 -23.44
N GLU A 243 15.87 -6.71 -24.48
CA GLU A 243 16.86 -7.43 -25.29
C GLU A 243 18.25 -7.24 -24.70
N GLY A 244 18.87 -8.34 -24.27
CA GLY A 244 20.30 -8.37 -23.93
C GLY A 244 21.16 -8.87 -25.08
N THR A 245 22.44 -9.01 -24.87
CA THR A 245 23.38 -9.48 -25.92
C THR A 245 23.18 -10.96 -26.25
N TYR A 246 22.96 -11.80 -25.23
CA TYR A 246 22.86 -13.26 -25.37
C TYR A 246 21.49 -13.80 -24.97
N SER A 247 20.83 -13.16 -24.02
CA SER A 247 19.51 -13.52 -23.53
C SER A 247 18.57 -12.32 -23.52
N SER A 248 17.30 -12.57 -23.66
CA SER A 248 16.23 -11.58 -23.52
C SER A 248 15.28 -12.02 -22.41
N THR A 249 14.64 -11.04 -21.77
CA THR A 249 13.57 -11.27 -20.83
C THR A 249 12.34 -10.49 -21.27
N ALA A 250 11.19 -11.16 -21.32
CA ALA A 250 9.93 -10.56 -21.72
C ALA A 250 8.83 -10.83 -20.70
N MET A 251 7.99 -9.84 -20.42
CA MET A 251 6.70 -10.10 -19.80
C MET A 251 5.67 -10.38 -20.88
N VAL A 252 4.99 -11.51 -20.76
CA VAL A 252 3.99 -11.96 -21.72
C VAL A 252 2.65 -12.21 -21.07
N ILE A 253 1.57 -12.09 -21.84
CA ILE A 253 0.21 -12.43 -21.44
C ILE A 253 0.09 -13.96 -21.46
N ARG A 254 -0.17 -14.55 -20.30
CA ARG A 254 -0.21 -16.00 -20.11
C ARG A 254 -1.08 -16.74 -21.12
N ASP A 255 -2.31 -16.26 -21.30
CA ASP A 255 -3.31 -16.97 -22.15
C ASP A 255 -3.03 -16.84 -23.65
N LYS A 256 -2.08 -15.98 -24.05
CA LYS A 256 -1.67 -15.79 -25.43
C LYS A 256 -0.34 -16.44 -25.79
N CYS A 257 0.36 -16.99 -24.82
CA CYS A 257 1.68 -17.58 -25.01
C CYS A 257 1.75 -18.96 -24.38
N ILE A 258 1.68 -19.99 -25.21
CA ILE A 258 1.94 -21.37 -24.80
C ILE A 258 3.40 -21.66 -25.13
N LEU A 259 4.24 -21.71 -24.11
CA LEU A 259 5.67 -22.03 -24.27
C LEU A 259 5.88 -23.54 -24.24
N VAL A 260 6.40 -24.08 -25.32
CA VAL A 260 6.75 -25.51 -25.43
C VAL A 260 8.26 -25.75 -25.48
N ASP A 261 9.03 -24.66 -25.51
CA ASP A 261 10.50 -24.72 -25.68
C ASP A 261 11.22 -24.84 -24.34
N ARG A 262 12.00 -25.89 -24.16
CA ARG A 262 12.74 -26.18 -22.92
C ARG A 262 13.90 -25.22 -22.63
N GLU A 263 14.32 -24.42 -23.60
CA GLU A 263 15.36 -23.40 -23.40
C GLU A 263 14.79 -22.06 -22.92
N LEU A 264 13.47 -21.90 -22.90
CA LEU A 264 12.79 -20.77 -22.31
C LEU A 264 12.40 -21.11 -20.87
N GLN A 265 12.87 -20.29 -19.93
CA GLN A 265 12.47 -20.37 -18.53
C GLN A 265 11.31 -19.40 -18.27
N GLU A 266 10.31 -19.85 -17.54
CA GLU A 266 9.18 -19.00 -17.18
C GLU A 266 8.88 -19.00 -15.69
N HIS A 267 8.40 -17.87 -15.18
CA HIS A 267 7.82 -17.75 -13.84
C HIS A 267 6.71 -16.69 -13.80
N THR A 268 5.88 -16.74 -12.75
CA THR A 268 4.88 -15.69 -12.50
C THR A 268 5.60 -14.45 -11.96
N PRO A 269 5.34 -13.24 -12.51
CA PRO A 269 6.00 -12.02 -12.03
C PRO A 269 5.69 -11.75 -10.56
N ASP A 270 6.68 -11.23 -9.83
CA ASP A 270 6.46 -10.55 -8.57
C ASP A 270 5.88 -9.12 -8.81
N ILE A 271 5.54 -8.39 -7.74
CA ILE A 271 4.97 -7.03 -7.85
C ILE A 271 5.96 -6.09 -8.53
N ARG A 272 7.27 -6.23 -8.25
CA ARG A 272 8.31 -5.38 -8.84
C ARG A 272 8.40 -5.62 -10.35
N GLU A 273 8.47 -6.87 -10.76
CA GLU A 273 8.54 -7.25 -12.18
C GLU A 273 7.28 -6.81 -12.92
N LEU A 274 6.10 -7.07 -12.34
CA LEU A 274 4.83 -6.63 -12.91
C LEU A 274 4.82 -5.13 -13.20
N ILE A 275 5.15 -4.31 -12.21
CA ILE A 275 5.16 -2.85 -12.36
C ILE A 275 6.25 -2.40 -13.33
N HIS A 276 7.47 -2.97 -13.22
CA HIS A 276 8.58 -2.63 -14.10
C HIS A 276 8.20 -2.81 -15.58
N TYR A 277 7.66 -3.96 -15.94
CA TYR A 277 7.31 -4.26 -17.32
C TYR A 277 6.07 -3.49 -17.79
N LEU A 278 5.09 -3.20 -16.93
CA LEU A 278 3.96 -2.33 -17.28
C LEU A 278 4.43 -0.90 -17.58
N VAL A 279 5.33 -0.35 -16.76
CA VAL A 279 5.89 1.00 -16.97
C VAL A 279 6.71 1.06 -18.26
N LYS A 280 7.56 0.08 -18.51
CA LYS A 280 8.42 0.00 -19.71
C LYS A 280 7.64 -0.21 -20.99
N GLY A 281 6.53 -0.91 -20.94
CA GLY A 281 5.61 -1.10 -22.07
C GLY A 281 4.96 0.19 -22.58
N GLY A 282 5.11 1.31 -21.82
CA GLY A 282 4.59 2.64 -22.18
C GLY A 282 3.19 2.90 -21.61
N LYS A 283 2.87 4.19 -21.37
CA LYS A 283 1.59 4.60 -20.78
C LYS A 283 0.38 4.04 -21.53
N GLU A 284 0.34 4.22 -22.84
CA GLU A 284 -0.77 3.81 -23.68
C GLU A 284 -0.93 2.28 -23.71
N ASN A 285 0.18 1.54 -23.68
CA ASN A 285 0.16 0.09 -23.63
C ASN A 285 -0.25 -0.42 -22.25
N ALA A 286 0.22 0.22 -21.17
CA ALA A 286 -0.17 -0.11 -19.81
C ALA A 286 -1.67 0.14 -19.57
N GLU A 287 -2.22 1.28 -19.99
CA GLU A 287 -3.65 1.60 -19.89
C GLU A 287 -4.49 0.60 -20.68
N ASN A 288 -4.11 0.28 -21.93
CA ASN A 288 -4.80 -0.70 -22.77
C ASN A 288 -4.75 -2.12 -22.17
N ILE A 289 -3.62 -2.53 -21.60
CA ILE A 289 -3.48 -3.83 -20.93
C ILE A 289 -4.34 -3.85 -19.66
N VAL A 290 -4.28 -2.77 -18.87
CA VAL A 290 -5.07 -2.66 -17.64
C VAL A 290 -6.57 -2.69 -17.95
N GLU A 291 -7.05 -1.90 -18.91
CA GLU A 291 -8.45 -1.89 -19.32
C GLU A 291 -8.91 -3.26 -19.83
N LYS A 292 -8.09 -3.94 -20.61
CA LYS A 292 -8.42 -5.24 -21.20
C LYS A 292 -8.38 -6.41 -20.20
N TYR A 293 -7.47 -6.40 -19.23
CA TYR A 293 -7.23 -7.53 -18.34
C TYR A 293 -7.62 -7.25 -16.88
N PHE A 294 -7.81 -5.99 -16.51
CA PHE A 294 -8.16 -5.55 -15.16
C PHE A 294 -9.41 -4.67 -15.11
N GLY A 295 -9.94 -4.22 -16.26
CA GLY A 295 -11.18 -3.44 -16.37
C GLY A 295 -12.44 -4.19 -15.95
#